data_29966f81d151810b37439e8e346cd723
#
_entry.id   29966f81d151810b37439e8e346cd723
#
_cell.length_a   1.000
_cell.length_b   1.000
_cell.length_c   1.000
_cell.angle_alpha   90.00
_cell.angle_beta   90.00
_cell.angle_gamma   90.00
#
_symmetry.space_group_name_H-M   'P 1'
#
loop_
_entity.id
_entity.type
_entity.pdbx_description
1 polymer ?
#
loop_
_entity_poly.entity_id
_entity_poly.type
_entity_poly.pdbx_seq_one_letter_code
_entity_poly.pdbx_strand_id
1 'polypeptide(L)'
;IGIEALSRGAQFCVFIEKNRKAAAVIEDNLKFTRLADRGEVWCKDVFQAVASLENEEPFDCIFMDPPYNQELEKQVLELLKDAKFVNEDTRIIVEASLETDFSYLEEMGFSVDKIKRYKTNQHIFIRKA
;
A
#
# COMPACT_ATOMS: atom_id res chain seq x y z
N ILE A 1 6.31 -7.44 -3.24
CA ILE A 1 6.83 -6.61 -2.13
C ILE A 1 6.40 -7.14 -0.77
N GLY A 2 5.12 -7.46 -0.60
CA GLY A 2 4.64 -7.98 0.67
C GLY A 2 5.31 -9.28 1.10
N ILE A 3 5.47 -10.22 0.16
CA ILE A 3 6.15 -11.49 0.43
C ILE A 3 7.61 -11.25 0.78
N GLU A 4 8.27 -10.35 0.09
CA GLU A 4 9.65 -9.99 0.40
C GLU A 4 9.76 -9.35 1.79
N ALA A 5 8.83 -8.47 2.16
CA ALA A 5 8.78 -7.89 3.49
C ALA A 5 8.66 -8.96 4.57
N LEU A 6 7.78 -9.96 4.36
CA LEU A 6 7.63 -11.08 5.29
C LEU A 6 8.92 -11.90 5.39
N SER A 7 9.58 -12.17 4.26
CA SER A 7 10.83 -12.91 4.26
C SER A 7 11.97 -12.19 4.97
N ARG A 8 11.87 -10.86 5.08
CA ARG A 8 12.88 -10.01 5.74
C ARG A 8 12.50 -9.62 7.17
N GLY A 9 11.46 -10.23 7.73
CA GLY A 9 11.14 -10.08 9.15
C GLY A 9 9.87 -9.36 9.51
N ALA A 10 9.07 -8.91 8.55
CA ALA A 10 7.75 -8.37 8.85
C ALA A 10 6.91 -9.43 9.54
N GLN A 11 6.18 -9.05 10.59
CA GLN A 11 5.39 -10.00 11.37
C GLN A 11 4.14 -10.45 10.63
N PHE A 12 3.50 -9.56 9.92
CA PHE A 12 2.24 -9.83 9.24
C PHE A 12 2.05 -8.91 8.04
N CYS A 13 1.39 -9.41 7.00
CA CYS A 13 1.06 -8.62 5.83
C CYS A 13 -0.35 -8.92 5.35
N VAL A 14 -1.12 -7.87 5.07
CA VAL A 14 -2.42 -7.97 4.42
C VAL A 14 -2.23 -7.59 2.96
N PHE A 15 -2.59 -8.51 2.07
CA PHE A 15 -2.53 -8.30 0.62
C PHE A 15 -3.93 -7.99 0.12
N ILE A 16 -4.08 -6.89 -0.56
CA ILE A 16 -5.35 -6.48 -1.13
C ILE A 16 -5.24 -6.53 -2.65
N GLU A 17 -6.01 -7.41 -3.27
CA GLU A 17 -6.00 -7.60 -4.71
C GLU A 17 -7.41 -7.87 -5.21
N LYS A 18 -7.86 -7.05 -6.14
CA LYS A 18 -9.19 -7.14 -6.73
C LYS A 18 -9.34 -8.33 -7.69
N ASN A 19 -8.29 -8.66 -8.42
CA ASN A 19 -8.30 -9.71 -9.43
C ASN A 19 -8.14 -11.09 -8.79
N ARG A 20 -9.10 -11.99 -9.00
CA ARG A 20 -9.07 -13.34 -8.41
C ARG A 20 -7.86 -14.16 -8.82
N LYS A 21 -7.43 -14.05 -10.07
CA LYS A 21 -6.27 -14.80 -10.57
C LYS A 21 -4.99 -14.30 -9.90
N ALA A 22 -4.83 -12.99 -9.79
CA ALA A 22 -3.68 -12.39 -9.12
C ALA A 22 -3.67 -12.72 -7.63
N ALA A 23 -4.84 -12.67 -6.97
CA ALA A 23 -4.95 -13.07 -5.57
C ALA A 23 -4.56 -14.52 -5.36
N ALA A 24 -4.98 -15.42 -6.24
CA ALA A 24 -4.61 -16.84 -6.18
C ALA A 24 -3.10 -17.03 -6.32
N VAL A 25 -2.43 -16.26 -7.18
CA VAL A 25 -0.97 -16.30 -7.34
C VAL A 25 -0.29 -15.87 -6.04
N ILE A 26 -0.79 -14.84 -5.38
CA ILE A 26 -0.23 -14.40 -4.09
C ILE A 26 -0.38 -15.51 -3.05
N GLU A 27 -1.54 -16.14 -2.96
CA GLU A 27 -1.77 -17.25 -2.04
C GLU A 27 -0.83 -18.43 -2.31
N ASP A 28 -0.64 -18.79 -3.57
CA ASP A 28 0.26 -19.87 -3.97
C ASP A 28 1.71 -19.52 -3.61
N ASN A 29 2.12 -18.28 -3.83
CA ASN A 29 3.46 -17.83 -3.48
C ASN A 29 3.70 -17.81 -1.98
N LEU A 30 2.69 -17.45 -1.18
CA LEU A 30 2.76 -17.52 0.28
C LEU A 30 2.95 -18.95 0.75
N LYS A 31 2.24 -19.91 0.18
CA LYS A 31 2.38 -21.33 0.49
C LYS A 31 3.76 -21.85 0.08
N PHE A 32 4.19 -21.52 -1.12
CA PHE A 32 5.50 -21.95 -1.65
C PHE A 32 6.65 -21.45 -0.79
N THR A 33 6.58 -20.23 -0.32
CA THR A 33 7.61 -19.62 0.53
C THR A 33 7.45 -19.93 2.01
N ARG A 34 6.40 -20.67 2.40
CA ARG A 34 6.08 -21.03 3.79
C ARG A 34 5.77 -19.83 4.67
N LEU A 35 5.17 -18.79 4.09
CA LEU A 35 4.81 -17.56 4.79
C LEU A 35 3.31 -17.38 4.97
N ALA A 36 2.51 -18.42 4.62
CA ALA A 36 1.05 -18.33 4.63
C ALA A 36 0.45 -18.02 5.99
N ASP A 37 1.12 -18.38 7.08
CA ASP A 37 0.68 -18.12 8.45
C ASP A 37 0.87 -16.68 8.89
N ARG A 38 1.60 -15.88 8.11
CA ARG A 38 1.86 -14.46 8.40
C ARG A 38 1.30 -13.52 7.36
N GLY A 39 0.43 -14.01 6.48
CA GLY A 39 -0.19 -13.21 5.45
C GLY A 39 -1.66 -13.53 5.25
N GLU A 40 -2.45 -12.53 4.95
CA GLU A 40 -3.83 -12.69 4.54
C GLU A 40 -4.00 -12.06 3.16
N VAL A 41 -4.71 -12.76 2.27
CA VAL A 41 -5.02 -12.24 0.95
C VAL A 41 -6.50 -11.91 0.88
N TRP A 42 -6.80 -10.63 0.67
CA TRP A 42 -8.16 -10.14 0.53
C TRP A 42 -8.46 -9.85 -0.93
N CYS A 43 -9.27 -10.71 -1.55
CA CYS A 43 -9.72 -10.50 -2.91
C CYS A 43 -10.88 -9.52 -2.92
N LYS A 44 -10.55 -8.24 -2.80
CA LYS A 44 -11.52 -7.14 -2.67
C LYS A 44 -11.02 -5.91 -3.41
N ASP A 45 -11.95 -5.03 -3.72
CA ASP A 45 -11.65 -3.67 -4.12
C ASP A 45 -10.95 -2.93 -2.97
N VAL A 46 -10.00 -2.05 -3.29
CA VAL A 46 -9.23 -1.33 -2.27
C VAL A 46 -10.10 -0.46 -1.36
N PHE A 47 -11.17 0.12 -1.89
CA PHE A 47 -12.07 0.96 -1.09
C PHE A 47 -12.84 0.14 -0.06
N GLN A 48 -13.28 -1.06 -0.43
CA GLN A 48 -13.91 -1.98 0.50
C GLN A 48 -12.93 -2.47 1.57
N ALA A 49 -11.71 -2.76 1.15
CA ALA A 49 -10.67 -3.22 2.06
C ALA A 49 -10.31 -2.14 3.09
N VAL A 50 -10.17 -0.90 2.68
CA VAL A 50 -9.88 0.22 3.60
C VAL A 50 -10.99 0.35 4.64
N ALA A 51 -12.25 0.25 4.24
CA ALA A 51 -13.37 0.29 5.16
C ALA A 51 -13.31 -0.87 6.18
N SER A 52 -12.89 -2.05 5.75
CA SER A 52 -12.75 -3.22 6.63
C SER A 52 -11.59 -3.12 7.62
N LEU A 53 -10.59 -2.27 7.33
CA LEU A 53 -9.43 -2.06 8.19
C LEU A 53 -9.65 -1.00 9.28
N GLU A 54 -10.82 -0.38 9.32
CA GLU A 54 -11.07 0.79 10.17
C GLU A 54 -10.81 0.55 11.66
N ASN A 55 -10.98 -0.69 12.12
CA ASN A 55 -10.78 -1.05 13.53
C ASN A 55 -9.41 -1.70 13.82
N GLU A 56 -8.53 -1.76 12.82
CA GLU A 56 -7.21 -2.35 13.01
C GLU A 56 -6.27 -1.36 13.69
N GLU A 57 -5.24 -1.90 14.35
CA GLU A 57 -4.15 -1.09 14.88
C GLU A 57 -3.34 -0.46 13.74
N PRO A 58 -2.64 0.65 13.98
CA PRO A 58 -1.84 1.27 12.94
C PRO A 58 -0.83 0.33 12.32
N PHE A 59 -0.73 0.37 11.01
CA PHE A 59 0.29 -0.34 10.25
C PHE A 59 1.60 0.44 10.25
N ASP A 60 2.71 -0.29 10.23
CA ASP A 60 4.03 0.34 10.13
C ASP A 60 4.33 0.82 8.71
N CYS A 61 3.86 0.08 7.72
CA CYS A 61 4.11 0.39 6.32
C CYS A 61 2.91 0.03 5.45
N ILE A 62 2.58 0.92 4.54
CA ILE A 62 1.55 0.69 3.52
C ILE A 62 2.22 0.91 2.17
N PHE A 63 2.20 -0.12 1.33
CA PHE A 63 2.70 -0.01 -0.04
C PHE A 63 1.54 -0.08 -1.01
N MET A 64 1.51 0.82 -1.99
CA MET A 64 0.50 0.78 -3.03
C MET A 64 1.13 0.95 -4.41
N ASP A 65 0.62 0.15 -5.35
CA ASP A 65 1.05 0.13 -6.73
C ASP A 65 -0.18 0.11 -7.64
N PRO A 66 -0.97 1.21 -7.67
CA PRO A 66 -2.18 1.27 -8.47
C PRO A 66 -1.86 1.38 -9.96
N PRO A 67 -2.80 1.03 -10.84
CA PRO A 67 -2.63 1.25 -12.27
C PRO A 67 -2.30 2.71 -12.57
N TYR A 68 -1.38 2.94 -13.50
CA TYR A 68 -0.94 4.28 -13.85
C TYR A 68 -2.05 5.10 -14.53
N ASN A 69 -2.00 6.42 -14.33
CA ASN A 69 -2.86 7.40 -15.02
C ASN A 69 -4.36 7.29 -14.74
N GLN A 70 -4.76 6.69 -13.61
CA GLN A 70 -6.16 6.58 -13.21
C GLN A 70 -6.48 7.35 -11.92
N GLU A 71 -5.52 8.08 -11.37
CA GLU A 71 -5.64 8.84 -10.13
C GLU A 71 -6.11 8.02 -8.92
N LEU A 72 -5.98 6.70 -8.97
CA LEU A 72 -6.37 5.82 -7.86
C LEU A 72 -5.56 6.09 -6.60
N GLU A 73 -4.28 6.41 -6.75
CA GLU A 73 -3.41 6.75 -5.62
C GLU A 73 -3.97 7.96 -4.84
N LYS A 74 -4.47 8.96 -5.53
CA LYS A 74 -5.05 10.15 -4.89
C LYS A 74 -6.31 9.79 -4.11
N GLN A 75 -7.19 8.99 -4.70
CA GLN A 75 -8.43 8.56 -4.07
C GLN A 75 -8.15 7.72 -2.82
N VAL A 76 -7.20 6.81 -2.89
CA VAL A 76 -6.82 5.98 -1.74
C VAL A 76 -6.19 6.84 -0.65
N LEU A 77 -5.30 7.76 -1.00
CA LEU A 77 -4.67 8.65 -0.04
C LEU A 77 -5.68 9.54 0.68
N GLU A 78 -6.74 9.97 0.00
CA GLU A 78 -7.82 10.72 0.65
C GLU A 78 -8.51 9.90 1.75
N LEU A 79 -8.68 8.60 1.53
CA LEU A 79 -9.22 7.72 2.55
C LEU A 79 -8.23 7.49 3.69
N LEU A 80 -6.95 7.37 3.38
CA LEU A 80 -5.91 7.08 4.37
C LEU A 80 -5.65 8.25 5.31
N LYS A 81 -5.86 9.48 4.87
CA LYS A 81 -5.59 10.67 5.71
C LYS A 81 -6.38 10.69 7.01
N ASP A 82 -7.60 10.12 7.00
CA ASP A 82 -8.49 10.08 8.16
C ASP A 82 -8.58 8.67 8.77
N ALA A 83 -7.85 7.69 8.25
CA ALA A 83 -7.94 6.32 8.70
C ALA A 83 -7.24 6.12 10.04
N LYS A 84 -7.89 5.38 10.95
CA LYS A 84 -7.34 5.10 12.29
C LYS A 84 -6.15 4.16 12.26
N PHE A 85 -6.04 3.32 11.22
CA PHE A 85 -4.92 2.40 11.06
C PHE A 85 -3.68 3.05 10.45
N VAL A 86 -3.71 4.37 10.24
CA VAL A 86 -2.58 5.17 9.77
C VAL A 86 -2.27 6.22 10.82
N ASN A 87 -1.05 6.20 11.36
CA ASN A 87 -0.59 7.21 12.31
C ASN A 87 0.64 7.95 11.77
N GLU A 88 1.23 8.82 12.58
CA GLU A 88 2.39 9.63 12.18
C GLU A 88 3.63 8.80 11.87
N ASP A 89 3.72 7.58 12.40
CA ASP A 89 4.85 6.69 12.19
C ASP A 89 4.65 5.73 11.01
N THR A 90 3.45 5.68 10.46
CA THR A 90 3.15 4.83 9.31
C THR A 90 3.83 5.38 8.06
N ARG A 91 4.65 4.55 7.43
CA ARG A 91 5.24 4.90 6.14
C ARG A 91 4.31 4.46 5.03
N ILE A 92 4.03 5.38 4.13
CA ILE A 92 3.23 5.09 2.93
C ILE A 92 4.16 5.22 1.73
N ILE A 93 4.24 4.17 0.94
CA ILE A 93 5.06 4.13 -0.27
C ILE A 93 4.14 3.95 -1.46
N VAL A 94 4.21 4.89 -2.40
CA VAL A 94 3.39 4.84 -3.62
C VAL A 94 4.30 4.65 -4.82
N GLU A 95 4.07 3.60 -5.59
CA GLU A 95 4.70 3.44 -6.89
C GLU A 95 3.81 4.08 -7.95
N ALA A 96 4.39 4.94 -8.78
CA ALA A 96 3.64 5.68 -9.80
C ALA A 96 4.50 5.91 -11.04
N SER A 97 3.86 6.34 -12.14
CA SER A 97 4.58 6.75 -13.33
C SER A 97 5.40 8.00 -13.04
N LEU A 98 6.45 8.23 -13.82
CA LEU A 98 7.30 9.43 -13.68
C LEU A 98 6.54 10.72 -13.94
N GLU A 99 5.41 10.65 -14.63
CA GLU A 99 4.59 11.81 -15.00
C GLU A 99 3.55 12.17 -13.93
N THR A 100 3.35 11.33 -12.93
CA THR A 100 2.34 11.57 -11.90
C THR A 100 2.73 12.77 -11.03
N ASP A 101 1.78 13.71 -10.90
CA ASP A 101 1.94 14.90 -10.08
C ASP A 101 1.39 14.64 -8.67
N PHE A 102 2.22 14.87 -7.64
CA PHE A 102 1.86 14.69 -6.24
C PHE A 102 1.79 16.03 -5.47
N SER A 103 1.67 17.14 -6.17
CA SER A 103 1.63 18.47 -5.54
C SER A 103 0.46 18.66 -4.56
N TYR A 104 -0.57 17.82 -4.64
CA TYR A 104 -1.74 17.88 -3.75
C TYR A 104 -1.48 17.33 -2.34
N LEU A 105 -0.36 16.66 -2.10
CA LEU A 105 -0.12 15.93 -0.84
C LEU A 105 -0.10 16.85 0.38
N GLU A 106 0.53 18.00 0.30
CA GLU A 106 0.60 18.94 1.42
C GLU A 106 -0.78 19.43 1.83
N GLU A 107 -1.62 19.78 0.87
CA GLU A 107 -2.99 20.22 1.11
C GLU A 107 -3.84 19.12 1.74
N MET A 108 -3.52 17.87 1.42
CA MET A 108 -4.22 16.70 1.95
C MET A 108 -3.78 16.32 3.37
N GLY A 109 -2.70 16.91 3.87
CA GLY A 109 -2.20 16.64 5.21
C GLY A 109 -1.08 15.61 5.26
N PHE A 110 -0.39 15.38 4.15
CA PHE A 110 0.77 14.49 4.08
C PHE A 110 2.06 15.27 3.88
N SER A 111 3.16 14.70 4.34
CA SER A 111 4.50 15.20 4.01
C SER A 111 5.25 14.15 3.21
N VAL A 112 6.09 14.61 2.28
CA VAL A 112 6.92 13.74 1.46
C VAL A 112 8.29 13.64 2.10
N ASP A 113 8.71 12.42 2.49
CA ASP A 113 10.03 12.19 3.07
C ASP A 113 11.11 12.14 2.01
N LYS A 114 10.82 11.44 0.91
CA LYS A 114 11.74 11.36 -0.23
C LYS A 114 11.03 10.82 -1.46
N ILE A 115 11.64 11.03 -2.62
CA ILE A 115 11.21 10.48 -3.90
C ILE A 115 12.40 9.74 -4.50
N LYS A 116 12.20 8.47 -4.84
CA LYS A 116 13.19 7.69 -5.61
C LYS A 116 12.69 7.53 -7.03
N ARG A 117 13.46 8.03 -7.97
CA ARG A 117 13.13 7.90 -9.40
C ARG A 117 13.94 6.78 -10.02
N TYR A 118 13.24 5.93 -10.76
CA TYR A 118 13.83 4.85 -11.53
C TYR A 118 13.66 5.14 -13.02
N LYS A 119 14.08 4.22 -13.87
CA LYS A 119 14.03 4.42 -15.31
C LYS A 119 12.60 4.60 -15.85
N THR A 120 11.63 3.85 -15.31
CA THR A 120 10.25 3.81 -15.81
C THR A 120 9.20 4.22 -14.80
N ASN A 121 9.58 4.38 -13.53
CA ASN A 121 8.63 4.70 -12.47
C ASN A 121 9.32 5.47 -11.35
N GLN A 122 8.53 5.86 -10.35
CA GLN A 122 9.04 6.50 -9.14
C GLN A 122 8.34 5.95 -7.91
N HIS A 123 9.05 5.98 -6.78
CA HIS A 123 8.48 5.65 -5.47
C HIS A 123 8.46 6.91 -4.61
N ILE A 124 7.29 7.24 -4.09
CA ILE A 124 7.08 8.41 -3.22
C ILE A 124 6.92 7.89 -1.79
N PHE A 125 7.76 8.37 -0.88
CA PHE A 125 7.71 8.01 0.54
C PHE A 125 7.01 9.12 1.31
N ILE A 126 5.88 8.81 1.92
CA ILE A 126 4.93 9.77 2.49
C ILE A 126 4.62 9.41 3.94
N ARG A 127 4.35 10.43 4.76
CA ARG A 127 3.80 10.27 6.12
C ARG A 127 2.73 11.33 6.37
N LYS A 128 1.89 11.10 7.36
CA LYS A 128 1.00 12.15 7.86
C LYS A 128 1.83 13.30 8.43
N ALA A 129 1.49 14.49 8.02
CA ALA A 129 2.16 15.69 8.49
C ALA A 129 1.77 16.02 9.94
#